data_d36425d01cbe005b7bdabe97560fb48e
#
_entry.id   d36425d01cbe005b7bdabe97560fb48e
#
_cell.length_a   1.000
_cell.length_b   1.000
_cell.length_c   1.000
_cell.angle_alpha   90.00
_cell.angle_beta   90.00
_cell.angle_gamma   90.00
#
_symmetry.space_group_name_H-M   'P 1'
#
loop_
_entity.id
_entity.type
_entity.pdbx_description
1 polymer ?
#
loop_
_entity_poly.entity_id
_entity_poly.type
_entity_poly.pdbx_seq_one_letter_code
_entity_poly.pdbx_strand_id
1 'polypeptide(L)'
;MAAAATCFRFPAMTGMEIDIEKNIQRKRSTYQSLDETFDIQNETYRGQQYSQIYFARLHLMRTLLYSLVTHWKPHVPVCTVLGLEEGKECIIVGTLYKHMKLKPCVLDEYSKERSAVPLVKPHNFMHPDDHLVLEDESGRVKLGGTVLSPSKYVTGGVVALHGKETTAGDFLVLDVFEAGLAPQIEPQLKSREDKYVVFVSGVSVGSSTSNPLQFQLLVDHITGHLGDDQEQGIAAEIVHVVFAGNSVEIPSGLLNGQNLASKDQSRLSEPVQELDIWLTQIAAGVSVDIMPGSNDPANFALPQQPLNRCLFPGSRAYNTFNLCTNPHCFELDGVRFLGTSGQNIDDLKKYSEARDELEFMERTLKWRHLAPTAPNTLGSEGQLVRLISVPKFCDTGIAVVLNLRNLECHTLSFGAQFSP
;
A
#
# COMPACT_ATOMS: atom_id res chain seq x y z
N MET A 1 -42.12 -43.03 64.44
CA MET A 1 -41.92 -41.58 64.28
C MET A 1 -41.62 -41.36 62.77
N ALA A 2 -42.61 -40.96 62.01
CA ALA A 2 -42.49 -40.69 60.59
C ALA A 2 -42.18 -39.22 60.36
N ALA A 3 -41.11 -38.88 59.68
CA ALA A 3 -40.76 -37.50 59.34
C ALA A 3 -41.41 -37.17 57.99
N ALA A 4 -42.26 -36.15 57.98
CA ALA A 4 -42.95 -35.66 56.81
C ALA A 4 -41.95 -34.89 55.87
N ALA A 5 -41.84 -35.31 54.64
CA ALA A 5 -41.12 -34.59 53.61
C ALA A 5 -42.03 -33.51 53.02
N THR A 6 -41.69 -32.25 53.20
CA THR A 6 -42.39 -31.09 52.63
C THR A 6 -41.91 -30.90 51.17
N CYS A 7 -42.80 -31.18 50.24
CA CYS A 7 -42.58 -31.02 48.83
C CYS A 7 -42.81 -29.52 48.45
N PHE A 8 -41.77 -28.75 48.14
CA PHE A 8 -41.90 -27.43 47.57
C PHE A 8 -42.28 -27.54 46.09
N ARG A 9 -43.50 -27.16 45.74
CA ARG A 9 -43.92 -26.94 44.36
C ARG A 9 -43.41 -25.56 43.89
N PHE A 10 -42.55 -25.58 42.90
CA PHE A 10 -42.25 -24.39 42.12
C PHE A 10 -43.46 -24.02 41.24
N PRO A 11 -43.83 -22.72 41.12
CA PRO A 11 -44.86 -22.31 40.17
C PRO A 11 -44.38 -22.57 38.74
N ALA A 12 -45.27 -23.08 37.89
CA ALA A 12 -45.04 -23.25 36.48
C ALA A 12 -44.77 -21.87 35.86
N MET A 13 -43.58 -21.66 35.32
CA MET A 13 -43.26 -20.53 34.44
C MET A 13 -44.05 -20.73 33.14
N THR A 14 -45.13 -20.01 33.00
CA THR A 14 -45.85 -19.86 31.75
C THR A 14 -45.10 -18.92 30.86
N GLY A 15 -44.74 -19.37 29.66
CA GLY A 15 -44.49 -18.53 28.50
C GLY A 15 -43.17 -17.77 28.50
N MET A 16 -42.03 -18.44 28.41
CA MET A 16 -40.93 -17.87 27.67
C MET A 16 -41.28 -18.01 26.19
N GLU A 17 -41.73 -16.96 25.55
CA GLU A 17 -41.60 -16.89 24.09
C GLU A 17 -40.12 -17.05 23.77
N ILE A 18 -39.78 -18.15 23.18
CA ILE A 18 -38.49 -18.37 22.53
C ILE A 18 -38.55 -17.43 21.35
N ASP A 19 -37.96 -16.21 21.50
CA ASP A 19 -37.61 -15.38 20.35
C ASP A 19 -36.82 -16.29 19.41
N ILE A 20 -37.43 -16.59 18.26
CA ILE A 20 -36.74 -17.29 17.18
C ILE A 20 -35.58 -16.35 16.82
N GLU A 21 -34.37 -16.70 17.26
CA GLU A 21 -33.14 -16.03 16.86
C GLU A 21 -33.23 -15.80 15.37
N LYS A 22 -33.31 -14.55 14.93
CA LYS A 22 -33.22 -14.17 13.54
C LYS A 22 -31.88 -14.68 13.06
N ASN A 23 -31.89 -15.75 12.29
CA ASN A 23 -30.68 -16.35 11.75
C ASN A 23 -30.08 -15.38 10.73
N ILE A 24 -29.20 -14.47 11.21
CA ILE A 24 -28.53 -13.45 10.41
C ILE A 24 -27.50 -14.18 9.56
N GLN A 25 -27.77 -14.27 8.25
CA GLN A 25 -26.82 -14.87 7.31
C GLN A 25 -25.85 -13.81 6.81
N ARG A 26 -24.56 -14.13 6.88
CA ARG A 26 -23.51 -13.29 6.32
C ARG A 26 -23.60 -13.24 4.79
N LYS A 27 -23.53 -12.02 4.23
CA LYS A 27 -23.45 -11.80 2.79
C LYS A 27 -22.12 -12.34 2.23
N ARG A 28 -22.12 -12.64 0.95
CA ARG A 28 -20.93 -13.12 0.22
C ARG A 28 -20.66 -12.25 -0.98
N SER A 29 -19.40 -12.14 -1.38
CA SER A 29 -18.94 -11.48 -2.58
C SER A 29 -18.23 -12.46 -3.51
N THR A 30 -18.17 -12.13 -4.79
CA THR A 30 -17.26 -12.80 -5.73
C THR A 30 -15.87 -12.17 -5.55
N TYR A 31 -14.86 -13.01 -5.36
CA TYR A 31 -13.48 -12.59 -5.18
C TYR A 31 -12.59 -13.17 -6.28
N GLN A 32 -11.71 -12.35 -6.82
CA GLN A 32 -10.67 -12.77 -7.74
C GLN A 32 -9.36 -12.05 -7.38
N SER A 33 -8.31 -12.82 -7.06
CA SER A 33 -6.96 -12.26 -6.94
C SER A 33 -6.40 -11.95 -8.32
N LEU A 34 -5.67 -10.83 -8.41
CA LEU A 34 -4.95 -10.36 -9.60
C LEU A 34 -3.45 -10.15 -9.31
N ASP A 35 -2.94 -10.79 -8.26
CA ASP A 35 -1.56 -10.65 -7.77
C ASP A 35 -0.51 -11.27 -8.69
N GLU A 36 -0.89 -12.08 -9.68
CA GLU A 36 0.04 -12.75 -10.59
C GLU A 36 1.04 -11.78 -11.25
N THR A 37 0.66 -10.52 -11.44
CA THR A 37 1.54 -9.48 -11.99
C THR A 37 2.67 -9.07 -11.05
N PHE A 38 2.54 -9.37 -9.76
CA PHE A 38 3.51 -9.04 -8.72
C PHE A 38 4.26 -10.26 -8.19
N ASP A 39 3.89 -11.46 -8.62
CA ASP A 39 4.62 -12.67 -8.29
C ASP A 39 6.00 -12.67 -8.97
N ILE A 40 7.04 -12.81 -8.16
CA ILE A 40 8.39 -13.02 -8.65
C ILE A 40 8.50 -14.48 -9.06
N GLN A 41 8.43 -14.72 -10.36
CA GLN A 41 8.67 -16.05 -10.89
C GLN A 41 10.11 -16.49 -10.60
N ASN A 42 10.29 -17.74 -10.20
CA ASN A 42 11.61 -18.33 -9.94
C ASN A 42 12.41 -18.50 -11.25
N GLU A 43 12.63 -17.40 -11.96
CA GLU A 43 13.51 -17.40 -13.10
C GLU A 43 14.96 -17.38 -12.61
N THR A 44 15.73 -18.34 -13.09
CA THR A 44 17.17 -18.37 -12.85
C THR A 44 17.79 -17.09 -13.44
N TYR A 45 18.55 -16.36 -12.62
CA TYR A 45 19.34 -15.21 -13.08
C TYR A 45 20.19 -15.59 -14.28
N ARG A 46 19.95 -14.95 -15.43
CA ARG A 46 20.60 -15.21 -16.71
C ARG A 46 21.54 -14.06 -17.11
N GLY A 47 22.03 -13.30 -16.15
CA GLY A 47 22.88 -12.15 -16.43
C GLY A 47 22.13 -10.86 -16.75
N GLN A 48 20.83 -10.77 -16.41
CA GLN A 48 20.06 -9.54 -16.56
C GLN A 48 20.70 -8.43 -15.73
N GLN A 49 20.84 -7.25 -16.35
CA GLN A 49 21.36 -6.08 -15.68
C GLN A 49 20.21 -5.14 -15.30
N TYR A 50 20.41 -4.38 -14.24
CA TYR A 50 19.45 -3.37 -13.78
C TYR A 50 19.04 -2.39 -14.89
N SER A 51 19.99 -2.03 -15.77
CA SER A 51 19.73 -1.17 -16.92
C SER A 51 18.62 -1.67 -17.84
N GLN A 52 18.43 -2.98 -17.97
CA GLN A 52 17.38 -3.56 -18.82
C GLN A 52 15.98 -3.23 -18.30
N ILE A 53 15.77 -3.28 -16.99
CA ILE A 53 14.49 -2.90 -16.36
C ILE A 53 14.23 -1.41 -16.55
N TYR A 54 15.27 -0.60 -16.39
CA TYR A 54 15.19 0.84 -16.60
C TYR A 54 14.78 1.19 -18.04
N PHE A 55 15.41 0.58 -19.04
CA PHE A 55 15.07 0.81 -20.45
C PHE A 55 13.69 0.24 -20.82
N ALA A 56 13.31 -0.89 -20.28
CA ALA A 56 11.96 -1.45 -20.48
C ALA A 56 10.87 -0.46 -19.99
N ARG A 57 11.06 0.12 -18.80
CA ARG A 57 10.18 1.17 -18.26
C ARG A 57 10.11 2.38 -19.19
N LEU A 58 11.25 2.90 -19.58
CA LEU A 58 11.33 4.05 -20.47
C LEU A 58 10.61 3.76 -21.80
N HIS A 59 10.84 2.58 -22.40
CA HIS A 59 10.23 2.19 -23.67
C HIS A 59 8.69 2.12 -23.58
N LEU A 60 8.17 1.47 -22.55
CA LEU A 60 6.71 1.36 -22.34
C LEU A 60 6.06 2.74 -22.17
N MET A 61 6.61 3.56 -21.28
CA MET A 61 6.08 4.88 -21.00
C MET A 61 6.25 5.83 -22.18
N ARG A 62 7.35 5.76 -22.92
CA ARG A 62 7.59 6.57 -24.11
C ARG A 62 6.58 6.26 -25.20
N THR A 63 6.31 4.98 -25.46
CA THR A 63 5.30 4.56 -26.44
C THR A 63 3.94 5.16 -26.12
N LEU A 64 3.54 5.11 -24.84
CA LEU A 64 2.32 5.73 -24.38
C LEU A 64 2.33 7.26 -24.55
N LEU A 65 3.40 7.92 -24.06
CA LEU A 65 3.50 9.38 -24.14
C LEU A 65 3.52 9.89 -25.58
N TYR A 66 4.18 9.20 -26.49
CA TYR A 66 4.18 9.57 -27.92
C TYR A 66 2.77 9.55 -28.52
N SER A 67 1.94 8.59 -28.16
CA SER A 67 0.55 8.55 -28.62
C SER A 67 -0.28 9.72 -28.08
N LEU A 68 0.03 10.21 -26.89
CA LEU A 68 -0.69 11.29 -26.22
C LEU A 68 -0.18 12.68 -26.63
N VAL A 69 1.12 12.83 -26.83
CA VAL A 69 1.78 14.11 -27.18
C VAL A 69 1.31 14.66 -28.50
N THR A 70 0.97 13.81 -29.47
CA THR A 70 0.41 14.23 -30.76
C THR A 70 -0.92 15.01 -30.62
N HIS A 71 -1.67 14.75 -29.57
CA HIS A 71 -2.89 15.49 -29.23
C HIS A 71 -2.62 16.72 -28.38
N TRP A 72 -1.57 16.70 -27.56
CA TRP A 72 -1.23 17.81 -26.69
C TRP A 72 -0.65 19.01 -27.43
N LYS A 73 0.35 18.78 -28.31
CA LYS A 73 1.00 19.82 -29.13
C LYS A 73 1.30 19.31 -30.54
N PRO A 74 0.29 19.26 -31.42
CA PRO A 74 0.38 18.57 -32.73
C PRO A 74 1.39 19.19 -33.70
N HIS A 75 1.83 20.43 -33.49
CA HIS A 75 2.74 21.13 -34.39
C HIS A 75 4.19 21.19 -33.89
N VAL A 76 4.48 20.67 -32.70
CA VAL A 76 5.81 20.69 -32.13
C VAL A 76 6.49 19.36 -32.39
N PRO A 77 7.70 19.33 -32.98
CA PRO A 77 8.40 18.10 -33.27
C PRO A 77 8.85 17.40 -31.99
N VAL A 78 8.83 16.07 -31.99
CA VAL A 78 9.39 15.25 -30.92
C VAL A 78 10.83 14.89 -31.29
N CYS A 79 11.76 15.20 -30.40
CA CYS A 79 13.19 14.95 -30.58
C CYS A 79 13.75 14.04 -29.48
N THR A 80 14.94 13.47 -29.72
CA THR A 80 15.77 12.85 -28.70
C THR A 80 16.70 13.89 -28.10
N VAL A 81 17.31 13.60 -26.95
CA VAL A 81 18.29 14.52 -26.31
C VAL A 81 19.45 14.82 -27.24
N LEU A 82 19.97 13.82 -27.97
CA LEU A 82 21.05 14.01 -28.96
C LEU A 82 20.61 14.83 -30.19
N GLY A 83 19.35 14.86 -30.49
CA GLY A 83 18.77 15.61 -31.62
C GLY A 83 18.33 17.04 -31.28
N LEU A 84 18.69 17.56 -30.10
CA LEU A 84 18.40 18.94 -29.73
C LEU A 84 19.19 19.92 -30.61
N GLU A 85 18.51 21.02 -30.97
CA GLU A 85 19.11 22.13 -31.71
C GLU A 85 18.87 23.42 -30.96
N GLU A 86 19.94 24.22 -30.76
CA GLU A 86 19.88 25.46 -30.00
C GLU A 86 18.75 26.39 -30.50
N GLY A 87 17.93 26.86 -29.56
CA GLY A 87 16.86 27.80 -29.81
C GLY A 87 15.60 27.23 -30.48
N LYS A 88 15.63 26.00 -31.00
CA LYS A 88 14.46 25.36 -31.61
C LYS A 88 13.55 24.72 -30.55
N GLU A 89 12.27 25.00 -30.65
CA GLU A 89 11.27 24.37 -29.79
C GLU A 89 11.01 22.94 -30.21
N CYS A 90 11.02 22.03 -29.23
CA CYS A 90 10.74 20.61 -29.44
C CYS A 90 10.16 19.99 -28.17
N ILE A 91 9.69 18.74 -28.30
CA ILE A 91 9.26 17.90 -27.19
C ILE A 91 10.29 16.78 -27.03
N ILE A 92 10.77 16.59 -25.81
CA ILE A 92 11.62 15.45 -25.44
C ILE A 92 10.87 14.57 -24.43
N VAL A 93 11.05 13.25 -24.54
CA VAL A 93 10.43 12.26 -23.64
C VAL A 93 11.54 11.43 -23.01
N GLY A 94 11.55 11.39 -21.70
CA GLY A 94 12.59 10.66 -20.98
C GLY A 94 12.27 10.47 -19.51
N THR A 95 13.17 9.78 -18.84
CA THR A 95 13.12 9.55 -17.40
C THR A 95 13.75 10.73 -16.67
N LEU A 96 13.07 11.24 -15.67
CA LEU A 96 13.62 12.25 -14.79
C LEU A 96 14.65 11.62 -13.84
N TYR A 97 15.82 12.25 -13.78
CA TYR A 97 16.81 12.01 -12.76
C TYR A 97 16.96 13.28 -11.90
N LYS A 98 16.74 13.14 -10.61
CA LYS A 98 16.92 14.23 -9.64
C LYS A 98 18.31 14.15 -9.04
N HIS A 99 19.11 15.16 -9.30
CA HIS A 99 20.41 15.30 -8.65
C HIS A 99 20.18 15.90 -7.26
N MET A 100 20.50 15.15 -6.22
CA MET A 100 20.24 15.51 -4.83
C MET A 100 21.54 15.54 -4.04
N LYS A 101 21.78 16.67 -3.36
CA LYS A 101 23.01 16.91 -2.59
C LYS A 101 23.06 16.08 -1.30
N LEU A 102 21.88 15.82 -0.70
CA LEU A 102 21.77 15.08 0.56
C LEU A 102 21.45 13.59 0.39
N LYS A 103 21.33 13.14 -0.86
CA LYS A 103 21.03 11.71 -1.12
C LYS A 103 22.16 10.84 -0.56
N PRO A 104 21.85 9.79 0.25
CA PRO A 104 22.85 8.88 0.78
C PRO A 104 23.65 8.22 -0.36
N CYS A 105 24.96 8.24 -0.24
CA CYS A 105 25.86 7.53 -1.11
C CYS A 105 26.44 6.32 -0.36
N VAL A 106 26.41 5.15 -1.00
CA VAL A 106 26.94 3.91 -0.39
C VAL A 106 28.40 4.07 0.02
N LEU A 107 29.21 4.77 -0.80
CA LEU A 107 30.61 5.03 -0.48
C LEU A 107 30.77 5.93 0.76
N ASP A 108 29.87 6.89 0.91
CA ASP A 108 29.86 7.78 2.11
C ASP A 108 29.43 7.02 3.35
N GLU A 109 28.49 6.08 3.25
CA GLU A 109 28.09 5.24 4.37
C GLU A 109 29.25 4.33 4.82
N TYR A 110 29.96 3.67 3.91
CA TYR A 110 31.14 2.88 4.25
C TYR A 110 32.29 3.68 4.84
N SER A 111 32.51 4.93 4.38
CA SER A 111 33.53 5.80 4.95
C SER A 111 33.15 6.31 6.33
N LYS A 112 31.86 6.47 6.62
CA LYS A 112 31.30 7.01 7.86
C LYS A 112 31.14 5.94 8.95
N GLU A 113 30.98 4.67 8.61
CA GLU A 113 31.01 3.56 9.58
C GLU A 113 32.35 3.49 10.36
N ARG A 114 33.40 4.11 9.83
CA ARG A 114 34.71 4.26 10.51
C ARG A 114 34.78 5.48 11.44
N SER A 115 33.77 6.35 11.45
CA SER A 115 33.72 7.50 12.34
C SER A 115 32.80 7.24 13.54
N ALA A 116 33.29 7.48 14.75
CA ALA A 116 32.57 7.24 16.01
C ALA A 116 31.39 8.20 16.28
N VAL A 117 30.93 8.97 15.30
CA VAL A 117 29.84 9.93 15.44
C VAL A 117 28.55 9.32 14.90
N PRO A 118 27.48 9.15 15.72
CA PRO A 118 26.20 8.68 15.24
C PRO A 118 25.63 9.64 14.18
N LEU A 119 25.37 9.15 12.98
CA LEU A 119 24.72 9.92 11.93
C LEU A 119 23.21 9.96 12.18
N VAL A 120 22.70 11.15 12.46
CA VAL A 120 21.28 11.42 12.37
C VAL A 120 20.94 11.45 10.87
N LYS A 121 20.27 10.38 10.38
CA LYS A 121 19.78 10.35 9.00
C LYS A 121 18.62 11.36 8.89
N PRO A 122 18.68 12.33 7.97
CA PRO A 122 17.58 13.26 7.78
C PRO A 122 16.34 12.49 7.29
N HIS A 123 15.17 12.87 7.76
CA HIS A 123 13.89 12.29 7.30
C HIS A 123 13.60 12.62 5.83
N ASN A 124 14.18 13.71 5.34
CA ASN A 124 14.03 14.19 3.97
C ASN A 124 15.41 14.57 3.42
N PHE A 125 15.69 14.17 2.18
CA PHE A 125 16.97 14.42 1.51
C PHE A 125 16.93 15.64 0.59
N MET A 126 15.89 16.43 0.65
CA MET A 126 15.72 17.62 -0.19
C MET A 126 16.67 18.73 0.18
N HIS A 127 17.18 19.41 -0.84
CA HIS A 127 18.05 20.57 -0.70
C HIS A 127 17.68 21.66 -1.75
N PRO A 128 17.81 22.96 -1.45
CA PRO A 128 17.52 24.03 -2.41
C PRO A 128 18.30 23.96 -3.72
N ASP A 129 19.49 23.37 -3.70
CA ASP A 129 20.36 23.20 -4.89
C ASP A 129 20.00 21.96 -5.71
N ASP A 130 18.96 21.20 -5.33
CA ASP A 130 18.53 20.04 -6.10
C ASP A 130 18.05 20.48 -7.48
N HIS A 131 18.39 19.71 -8.51
CA HIS A 131 17.99 19.99 -9.87
C HIS A 131 17.61 18.71 -10.62
N LEU A 132 16.86 18.89 -11.69
CA LEU A 132 16.36 17.79 -12.51
C LEU A 132 17.18 17.68 -13.81
N VAL A 133 17.38 16.46 -14.23
CA VAL A 133 17.99 16.05 -15.49
C VAL A 133 17.04 15.12 -16.19
N LEU A 134 16.85 15.26 -17.50
CA LEU A 134 16.12 14.26 -18.27
C LEU A 134 17.10 13.36 -18.98
N GLU A 135 16.82 12.05 -18.94
CA GLU A 135 17.61 11.00 -19.57
C GLU A 135 16.73 10.20 -20.52
N ASP A 136 17.20 10.07 -21.76
CA ASP A 136 16.67 9.14 -22.73
C ASP A 136 17.76 8.13 -23.14
N GLU A 137 17.49 7.29 -24.13
CA GLU A 137 18.49 6.33 -24.64
C GLU A 137 19.67 6.99 -25.38
N SER A 138 19.53 8.26 -25.80
CA SER A 138 20.54 8.97 -26.56
C SER A 138 21.47 9.80 -25.69
N GLY A 139 21.00 10.27 -24.51
CA GLY A 139 21.81 11.11 -23.65
C GLY A 139 21.09 11.68 -22.45
N ARG A 140 21.71 12.68 -21.84
CA ARG A 140 21.19 13.42 -20.68
C ARG A 140 21.24 14.91 -20.93
N VAL A 141 20.21 15.63 -20.50
CA VAL A 141 20.18 17.09 -20.56
C VAL A 141 19.69 17.66 -19.23
N LYS A 142 20.36 18.69 -18.74
CA LYS A 142 19.96 19.40 -17.53
C LYS A 142 18.74 20.26 -17.84
N LEU A 143 17.77 20.26 -16.92
CA LEU A 143 16.50 20.98 -17.07
C LEU A 143 16.57 22.34 -16.37
N GLY A 144 16.18 23.38 -17.08
CA GLY A 144 16.07 24.73 -16.60
C GLY A 144 14.63 25.25 -16.65
N GLY A 145 14.40 26.42 -16.02
CA GLY A 145 13.06 27.03 -15.96
C GLY A 145 12.36 26.81 -14.64
N THR A 146 11.17 27.37 -14.49
CA THR A 146 10.37 27.35 -13.25
C THR A 146 9.16 26.44 -13.30
N VAL A 147 8.86 25.86 -14.46
CA VAL A 147 7.67 25.02 -14.68
C VAL A 147 7.81 23.67 -13.98
N LEU A 148 9.01 23.13 -13.97
CA LEU A 148 9.29 21.83 -13.38
C LEU A 148 9.99 22.01 -12.02
N SER A 149 9.21 21.88 -10.93
CA SER A 149 9.78 22.04 -9.59
C SER A 149 10.51 20.76 -9.14
N PRO A 150 11.80 20.86 -8.72
CA PRO A 150 12.50 19.73 -8.12
C PRO A 150 11.85 19.23 -6.84
N SER A 151 11.07 20.05 -6.13
CA SER A 151 10.37 19.58 -4.92
C SER A 151 9.24 18.61 -5.20
N LYS A 152 8.63 18.67 -6.40
CA LYS A 152 7.52 17.81 -6.80
C LYS A 152 7.98 16.47 -7.39
N TYR A 153 9.01 16.50 -8.21
CA TYR A 153 9.43 15.34 -9.02
C TYR A 153 10.54 14.53 -8.35
N VAL A 154 10.56 13.24 -8.68
CA VAL A 154 11.53 12.27 -8.18
C VAL A 154 12.23 11.54 -9.33
N THR A 155 13.35 10.92 -9.04
CA THR A 155 14.03 10.03 -9.99
C THR A 155 13.13 8.85 -10.37
N GLY A 156 13.07 8.53 -11.66
CA GLY A 156 12.34 7.37 -12.18
C GLY A 156 10.98 7.70 -12.81
N GLY A 157 10.44 8.91 -12.61
CA GLY A 157 9.26 9.36 -13.35
C GLY A 157 9.56 9.60 -14.82
N VAL A 158 8.68 9.15 -15.73
CA VAL A 158 8.81 9.39 -17.17
C VAL A 158 7.82 10.46 -17.59
N VAL A 159 8.32 11.51 -18.25
CA VAL A 159 7.52 12.68 -18.66
C VAL A 159 7.85 13.11 -20.08
N ALA A 160 6.95 13.87 -20.71
CA ALA A 160 7.22 14.62 -21.92
C ALA A 160 7.38 16.11 -21.57
N LEU A 161 8.44 16.74 -22.06
CA LEU A 161 8.78 18.13 -21.80
C LEU A 161 8.78 18.90 -23.10
N HIS A 162 8.01 19.97 -23.16
CA HIS A 162 8.08 20.96 -24.23
C HIS A 162 9.04 22.06 -23.82
N GLY A 163 9.96 22.42 -24.68
CA GLY A 163 10.92 23.46 -24.43
C GLY A 163 11.92 23.65 -25.56
N LYS A 164 13.05 24.23 -25.25
CA LYS A 164 14.14 24.46 -26.20
C LYS A 164 15.50 24.39 -25.52
N GLU A 165 16.52 24.00 -26.25
CA GLU A 165 17.90 24.05 -25.80
C GLU A 165 18.38 25.52 -25.74
N THR A 166 19.09 25.85 -24.68
CA THR A 166 19.71 27.16 -24.47
C THR A 166 21.16 27.17 -24.98
N THR A 167 21.73 28.33 -25.17
CA THR A 167 23.18 28.52 -25.49
C THR A 167 24.12 27.87 -24.50
N ALA A 168 23.66 27.61 -23.26
CA ALA A 168 24.45 26.92 -22.23
C ALA A 168 24.37 25.38 -22.30
N GLY A 169 23.58 24.82 -23.22
CA GLY A 169 23.36 23.37 -23.34
C GLY A 169 22.32 22.81 -22.34
N ASP A 170 21.65 23.67 -21.58
CA ASP A 170 20.52 23.25 -20.72
C ASP A 170 19.22 23.30 -21.53
N PHE A 171 18.26 22.44 -21.19
CA PHE A 171 16.93 22.46 -21.80
C PHE A 171 15.97 23.33 -20.97
N LEU A 172 15.55 24.44 -21.52
CA LEU A 172 14.57 25.34 -20.90
C LEU A 172 13.16 24.77 -21.07
N VAL A 173 12.59 24.29 -19.96
CA VAL A 173 11.25 23.73 -19.93
C VAL A 173 10.20 24.83 -19.96
N LEU A 174 9.32 24.80 -20.96
CA LEU A 174 8.20 25.73 -21.13
C LEU A 174 6.88 25.09 -20.66
N ASP A 175 6.76 23.76 -20.80
CA ASP A 175 5.55 23.04 -20.41
C ASP A 175 5.89 21.56 -20.13
N VAL A 176 5.07 20.90 -19.28
CA VAL A 176 5.27 19.50 -18.87
C VAL A 176 3.96 18.70 -19.11
N PHE A 177 4.15 17.51 -19.64
CA PHE A 177 3.06 16.57 -19.86
C PHE A 177 3.35 15.25 -19.16
N GLU A 178 2.48 14.89 -18.23
CA GLU A 178 2.46 13.61 -17.52
C GLU A 178 1.49 12.65 -18.24
N ALA A 179 1.71 11.35 -18.12
CA ALA A 179 0.84 10.35 -18.77
C ALA A 179 -0.64 10.44 -18.32
N GLY A 180 -0.88 11.00 -17.15
CA GLY A 180 -2.21 11.15 -16.59
C GLY A 180 -2.87 9.83 -16.25
N LEU A 181 -4.13 9.88 -15.86
CA LEU A 181 -4.92 8.68 -15.57
C LEU A 181 -5.17 7.88 -16.85
N ALA A 182 -5.28 6.55 -16.74
CA ALA A 182 -5.69 5.71 -17.85
C ALA A 182 -7.14 6.04 -18.28
N PRO A 183 -7.52 5.77 -19.54
CA PRO A 183 -8.89 5.91 -19.97
C PRO A 183 -9.85 5.16 -19.05
N GLN A 184 -10.94 5.82 -18.66
CA GLN A 184 -11.90 5.25 -17.72
C GLN A 184 -12.74 4.18 -18.40
N ILE A 185 -12.85 3.02 -17.79
CA ILE A 185 -13.90 2.04 -18.08
C ILE A 185 -14.95 2.23 -17.00
N GLU A 186 -16.20 2.50 -17.38
CA GLU A 186 -17.26 2.67 -16.38
C GLU A 186 -17.37 1.40 -15.54
N PRO A 187 -17.20 1.51 -14.21
CA PRO A 187 -17.30 0.35 -13.34
C PRO A 187 -18.74 -0.16 -13.39
N GLN A 188 -18.90 -1.39 -13.81
CA GLN A 188 -20.19 -2.07 -13.67
C GLN A 188 -20.36 -2.48 -12.22
N LEU A 189 -20.83 -1.57 -11.37
CA LEU A 189 -21.17 -1.88 -9.98
C LEU A 189 -22.27 -2.95 -9.98
N LYS A 190 -21.87 -4.19 -9.74
CA LYS A 190 -22.79 -5.35 -9.78
C LYS A 190 -23.60 -5.47 -8.48
N SER A 191 -23.10 -4.91 -7.38
CA SER A 191 -23.79 -5.00 -6.10
C SER A 191 -25.00 -4.07 -6.05
N ARG A 192 -26.19 -4.64 -5.89
CA ARG A 192 -27.44 -3.89 -5.63
C ARG A 192 -27.69 -3.71 -4.12
N GLU A 193 -26.98 -4.44 -3.31
CA GLU A 193 -27.09 -4.45 -1.85
C GLU A 193 -25.83 -3.86 -1.22
N ASP A 194 -25.99 -3.35 -0.01
CA ASP A 194 -24.85 -2.89 0.77
C ASP A 194 -24.00 -4.09 1.17
N LYS A 195 -22.71 -4.02 0.83
CA LYS A 195 -21.66 -4.96 1.21
C LYS A 195 -20.42 -4.16 1.54
N TYR A 196 -19.77 -4.52 2.62
CA TYR A 196 -18.66 -3.76 3.16
C TYR A 196 -17.34 -4.52 3.08
N VAL A 197 -16.28 -3.77 2.78
CA VAL A 197 -14.89 -4.22 2.87
C VAL A 197 -14.21 -3.42 3.98
N VAL A 198 -13.54 -4.11 4.90
CA VAL A 198 -12.80 -3.49 6.00
C VAL A 198 -11.31 -3.48 5.66
N PHE A 199 -10.69 -2.32 5.75
CA PHE A 199 -9.25 -2.15 5.59
C PHE A 199 -8.62 -1.79 6.92
N VAL A 200 -7.58 -2.53 7.29
CA VAL A 200 -6.79 -2.33 8.52
C VAL A 200 -5.32 -2.29 8.14
N SER A 201 -4.57 -1.35 8.66
CA SER A 201 -3.12 -1.25 8.43
C SER A 201 -2.39 -1.00 9.74
N GLY A 202 -1.18 -1.51 9.88
CA GLY A 202 -0.32 -1.20 11.02
C GLY A 202 -0.91 -1.63 12.36
N VAL A 203 -1.36 -2.87 12.47
CA VAL A 203 -1.78 -3.46 13.76
C VAL A 203 -0.58 -3.57 14.70
N SER A 204 0.62 -3.81 14.14
CA SER A 204 1.91 -3.82 14.83
C SER A 204 1.92 -4.65 16.10
N VAL A 205 1.38 -5.88 16.01
CA VAL A 205 1.37 -6.81 17.16
C VAL A 205 2.80 -7.02 17.67
N GLY A 206 2.99 -6.90 18.98
CA GLY A 206 4.30 -6.97 19.61
C GLY A 206 4.96 -5.61 19.85
N SER A 207 4.39 -4.52 19.29
CA SER A 207 4.84 -3.15 19.57
C SER A 207 4.36 -2.67 20.95
N SER A 208 5.06 -1.69 21.50
CA SER A 208 4.66 -1.05 22.77
C SER A 208 3.40 -0.21 22.65
N THR A 209 3.01 0.19 21.44
CA THR A 209 1.80 0.98 21.15
C THR A 209 0.61 0.11 20.81
N SER A 210 0.83 -1.18 20.53
CA SER A 210 -0.26 -2.12 20.24
C SER A 210 -1.16 -2.33 21.45
N ASN A 211 -2.47 -2.20 21.23
CA ASN A 211 -3.47 -2.45 22.27
C ASN A 211 -4.30 -3.69 21.88
N PRO A 212 -4.06 -4.84 22.51
CA PRO A 212 -4.75 -6.09 22.22
C PRO A 212 -6.26 -5.99 22.36
N LEU A 213 -6.76 -5.20 23.34
CA LEU A 213 -8.19 -5.01 23.56
C LEU A 213 -8.85 -4.29 22.39
N GLN A 214 -8.22 -3.24 21.86
CA GLN A 214 -8.76 -2.52 20.70
C GLN A 214 -8.85 -3.43 19.48
N PHE A 215 -7.84 -4.27 19.29
CA PHE A 215 -7.83 -5.20 18.18
C PHE A 215 -8.88 -6.32 18.37
N GLN A 216 -9.05 -6.83 19.60
CA GLN A 216 -10.11 -7.79 19.88
C GLN A 216 -11.52 -7.19 19.63
N LEU A 217 -11.75 -5.95 20.00
CA LEU A 217 -13.03 -5.26 19.72
C LEU A 217 -13.30 -5.15 18.21
N LEU A 218 -12.25 -4.89 17.41
CA LEU A 218 -12.38 -4.92 15.94
C LEU A 218 -12.74 -6.32 15.44
N VAL A 219 -12.08 -7.37 15.97
CA VAL A 219 -12.37 -8.76 15.62
C VAL A 219 -13.81 -9.13 15.99
N ASP A 220 -14.25 -8.77 17.20
CA ASP A 220 -15.61 -9.04 17.68
C ASP A 220 -16.66 -8.30 16.84
N HIS A 221 -16.38 -7.05 16.43
CA HIS A 221 -17.25 -6.33 15.51
C HIS A 221 -17.35 -7.03 14.14
N ILE A 222 -16.22 -7.37 13.52
CA ILE A 222 -16.19 -8.04 12.21
C ILE A 222 -16.92 -9.39 12.26
N THR A 223 -16.74 -10.13 13.35
CA THR A 223 -17.35 -11.47 13.51
C THR A 223 -18.81 -11.43 13.93
N GLY A 224 -19.32 -10.25 14.34
CA GLY A 224 -20.71 -10.03 14.77
C GLY A 224 -20.96 -10.43 16.22
N HIS A 225 -19.92 -10.42 17.06
CA HIS A 225 -20.02 -10.66 18.50
C HIS A 225 -20.13 -9.38 19.33
N LEU A 226 -20.08 -8.20 18.69
CA LEU A 226 -20.18 -6.90 19.33
C LEU A 226 -21.48 -6.20 18.93
N GLY A 227 -22.13 -5.55 19.90
CA GLY A 227 -23.28 -4.71 19.67
C GLY A 227 -24.64 -5.42 19.73
N ASP A 228 -25.68 -4.68 19.36
CA ASP A 228 -27.05 -5.14 19.30
C ASP A 228 -27.38 -5.88 17.97
N ASP A 229 -28.60 -6.36 17.79
CA ASP A 229 -29.06 -7.06 16.58
C ASP A 229 -28.89 -6.22 15.31
N GLN A 230 -28.97 -4.90 15.40
CA GLN A 230 -28.77 -4.01 14.26
C GLN A 230 -27.28 -3.96 13.87
N GLU A 231 -26.39 -3.82 14.84
CA GLU A 231 -24.93 -3.83 14.62
C GLU A 231 -24.44 -5.18 14.13
N GLN A 232 -24.98 -6.27 14.66
CA GLN A 232 -24.71 -7.62 14.16
C GLN A 232 -25.22 -7.80 12.72
N GLY A 233 -26.35 -7.20 12.36
CA GLY A 233 -26.86 -7.14 10.99
C GLY A 233 -25.87 -6.45 10.05
N ILE A 234 -25.30 -5.31 10.45
CA ILE A 234 -24.28 -4.60 9.68
C ILE A 234 -22.99 -5.42 9.60
N ALA A 235 -22.58 -6.06 10.68
CA ALA A 235 -21.41 -6.94 10.68
C ALA A 235 -21.58 -8.12 9.69
N ALA A 236 -22.79 -8.65 9.51
CA ALA A 236 -23.09 -9.67 8.53
C ALA A 236 -22.99 -9.21 7.08
N GLU A 237 -22.98 -7.89 6.83
CA GLU A 237 -22.75 -7.28 5.51
C GLU A 237 -21.26 -7.08 5.19
N ILE A 238 -20.35 -7.27 6.16
CA ILE A 238 -18.90 -7.28 5.93
C ILE A 238 -18.55 -8.57 5.19
N VAL A 239 -18.12 -8.44 3.93
CA VAL A 239 -17.83 -9.59 3.06
C VAL A 239 -16.35 -9.89 2.94
N HIS A 240 -15.48 -8.91 3.25
CA HIS A 240 -14.03 -9.05 3.09
C HIS A 240 -13.26 -8.15 4.05
N VAL A 241 -12.10 -8.61 4.50
CA VAL A 241 -11.19 -7.85 5.36
C VAL A 241 -9.79 -7.88 4.75
N VAL A 242 -9.14 -6.72 4.66
CA VAL A 242 -7.79 -6.59 4.11
C VAL A 242 -6.86 -6.00 5.16
N PHE A 243 -5.84 -6.76 5.54
CA PHE A 243 -4.73 -6.29 6.36
C PHE A 243 -3.63 -5.75 5.45
N ALA A 244 -3.50 -4.42 5.40
CA ALA A 244 -2.64 -3.70 4.47
C ALA A 244 -1.22 -3.46 5.02
N GLY A 245 -0.60 -4.52 5.53
CA GLY A 245 0.80 -4.53 5.97
C GLY A 245 1.05 -4.00 7.37
N ASN A 246 2.30 -4.19 7.83
CA ASN A 246 2.78 -3.86 9.17
C ASN A 246 1.91 -4.48 10.27
N SER A 247 1.59 -5.75 10.09
CA SER A 247 0.73 -6.51 11.00
C SER A 247 1.45 -6.91 12.28
N VAL A 248 2.77 -7.13 12.21
CA VAL A 248 3.61 -7.42 13.37
C VAL A 248 4.78 -6.45 13.48
N GLU A 249 5.28 -6.28 14.69
CA GLU A 249 6.51 -5.53 14.93
C GLU A 249 7.49 -6.41 15.71
N ILE A 250 8.59 -6.77 15.05
CA ILE A 250 9.68 -7.53 15.64
C ILE A 250 10.76 -6.53 16.06
N PRO A 251 11.17 -6.51 17.34
CA PRO A 251 12.19 -5.59 17.81
C PRO A 251 13.48 -5.71 16.99
N SER A 252 13.93 -4.60 16.40
CA SER A 252 15.09 -4.55 15.49
C SER A 252 16.39 -5.07 16.12
N GLY A 253 16.52 -4.97 17.44
CA GLY A 253 17.65 -5.54 18.19
C GLY A 253 17.74 -7.07 18.11
N LEU A 254 16.64 -7.75 17.83
CA LEU A 254 16.59 -9.22 17.67
C LEU A 254 16.94 -9.67 16.24
N LEU A 255 16.78 -8.79 15.25
CA LEU A 255 17.05 -9.10 13.83
C LEU A 255 18.54 -9.07 13.49
N ASN A 256 19.39 -8.44 14.31
CA ASN A 256 20.81 -8.26 14.05
C ASN A 256 21.70 -9.51 14.27
N GLY A 257 21.11 -10.69 14.39
CA GLY A 257 21.80 -11.98 14.19
C GLY A 257 22.90 -12.36 15.19
N GLN A 258 23.10 -11.60 16.26
CA GLN A 258 24.05 -11.95 17.29
C GLN A 258 23.43 -12.94 18.28
N ASN A 259 23.79 -14.23 18.15
CA ASN A 259 23.54 -15.33 19.09
C ASN A 259 22.26 -15.18 19.94
N LEU A 260 21.11 -15.38 19.29
CA LEU A 260 19.82 -15.40 19.97
C LEU A 260 19.82 -16.56 20.99
N ALA A 261 19.79 -16.23 22.28
CA ALA A 261 19.52 -17.21 23.30
C ALA A 261 18.12 -17.82 23.08
N SER A 262 17.90 -19.05 23.49
CA SER A 262 16.63 -19.77 23.32
C SER A 262 15.38 -18.95 23.77
N LYS A 263 15.52 -18.07 24.76
CA LYS A 263 14.47 -17.15 25.21
C LYS A 263 14.14 -16.02 24.24
N ASP A 264 15.06 -15.66 23.35
CA ASP A 264 14.84 -14.59 22.37
C ASP A 264 14.16 -15.11 21.10
N GLN A 265 14.22 -16.42 20.85
CA GLN A 265 13.52 -17.06 19.74
C GLN A 265 11.99 -17.05 19.94
N SER A 266 11.50 -17.25 21.17
CA SER A 266 10.07 -17.15 21.48
C SER A 266 9.55 -15.73 21.25
N ARG A 267 10.33 -14.71 21.60
CA ARG A 267 9.97 -13.29 21.40
C ARG A 267 9.84 -12.89 19.92
N LEU A 268 10.48 -13.62 19.01
CA LEU A 268 10.31 -13.43 17.56
C LEU A 268 8.99 -14.03 17.05
N SER A 269 8.55 -15.13 17.63
CA SER A 269 7.38 -15.87 17.17
C SER A 269 6.08 -15.47 17.88
N GLU A 270 6.15 -14.99 19.12
CA GLU A 270 4.97 -14.59 19.91
C GLU A 270 4.04 -13.61 19.18
N PRO A 271 4.50 -12.50 18.58
CA PRO A 271 3.62 -11.56 17.89
C PRO A 271 2.89 -12.19 16.70
N VAL A 272 3.57 -13.07 15.98
CA VAL A 272 2.97 -13.76 14.83
C VAL A 272 1.94 -14.80 15.28
N GLN A 273 2.21 -15.51 16.37
CA GLN A 273 1.27 -16.48 16.96
C GLN A 273 0.02 -15.78 17.50
N GLU A 274 0.19 -14.65 18.16
CA GLU A 274 -0.92 -13.82 18.64
C GLU A 274 -1.77 -13.30 17.48
N LEU A 275 -1.14 -12.80 16.42
CA LEU A 275 -1.83 -12.38 15.20
C LEU A 275 -2.61 -13.54 14.56
N ASP A 276 -2.02 -14.74 14.47
CA ASP A 276 -2.69 -15.92 13.90
C ASP A 276 -3.96 -16.31 14.66
N ILE A 277 -3.99 -16.14 15.98
CA ILE A 277 -5.19 -16.39 16.80
C ILE A 277 -6.33 -15.47 16.38
N TRP A 278 -6.09 -14.18 16.20
CA TRP A 278 -7.10 -13.22 15.78
C TRP A 278 -7.53 -13.43 14.33
N LEU A 279 -6.57 -13.65 13.43
CA LEU A 279 -6.87 -13.94 12.03
C LEU A 279 -7.69 -15.22 11.88
N THR A 280 -7.46 -16.23 12.72
CA THR A 280 -8.24 -17.47 12.78
C THR A 280 -9.70 -17.20 13.12
N GLN A 281 -9.95 -16.32 14.10
CA GLN A 281 -11.33 -15.93 14.47
C GLN A 281 -12.05 -15.25 13.30
N ILE A 282 -11.39 -14.31 12.60
CA ILE A 282 -11.98 -13.62 11.46
C ILE A 282 -12.19 -14.60 10.30
N ALA A 283 -11.17 -15.38 9.95
CA ALA A 283 -11.19 -16.30 8.81
C ALA A 283 -12.25 -17.41 8.95
N ALA A 284 -12.65 -17.75 10.17
CA ALA A 284 -13.74 -18.69 10.41
C ALA A 284 -15.09 -18.20 9.84
N GLY A 285 -15.30 -16.90 9.67
CA GLY A 285 -16.57 -16.32 9.23
C GLY A 285 -16.48 -15.38 8.03
N VAL A 286 -15.33 -14.76 7.76
CA VAL A 286 -15.15 -13.73 6.73
C VAL A 286 -13.87 -14.00 5.94
N SER A 287 -13.89 -13.65 4.65
CA SER A 287 -12.66 -13.69 3.85
C SER A 287 -11.66 -12.65 4.29
N VAL A 288 -10.40 -13.06 4.45
CA VAL A 288 -9.28 -12.24 4.94
C VAL A 288 -8.12 -12.31 3.97
N ASP A 289 -7.66 -11.15 3.53
CA ASP A 289 -6.41 -10.98 2.81
C ASP A 289 -5.39 -10.33 3.73
N ILE A 290 -4.19 -10.89 3.80
CA ILE A 290 -3.07 -10.28 4.50
C ILE A 290 -1.91 -10.07 3.55
N MET A 291 -1.48 -8.81 3.43
CA MET A 291 -0.31 -8.42 2.65
C MET A 291 0.83 -7.98 3.58
N PRO A 292 2.10 -8.21 3.20
CA PRO A 292 3.24 -7.79 4.00
C PRO A 292 3.47 -6.28 3.97
N GLY A 293 4.06 -5.75 5.03
CA GLY A 293 4.59 -4.40 5.12
C GLY A 293 6.09 -4.39 5.43
N SER A 294 6.64 -3.21 5.73
CA SER A 294 8.08 -3.04 5.99
C SER A 294 8.57 -3.79 7.24
N ASN A 295 7.69 -3.98 8.22
CA ASN A 295 8.04 -4.61 9.51
C ASN A 295 7.70 -6.10 9.55
N ASP A 296 6.92 -6.58 8.58
CA ASP A 296 6.50 -7.97 8.53
C ASP A 296 7.63 -8.89 8.04
N PRO A 297 7.65 -10.18 8.42
CA PRO A 297 8.70 -11.13 8.05
C PRO A 297 8.57 -11.60 6.59
N ALA A 298 8.81 -10.67 5.66
CA ALA A 298 8.81 -10.86 4.22
C ALA A 298 10.11 -10.30 3.60
N ASN A 299 10.27 -10.43 2.26
CA ASN A 299 11.35 -9.75 1.58
C ASN A 299 11.18 -8.23 1.66
N PHE A 300 12.31 -7.50 1.74
CA PHE A 300 12.28 -6.06 1.98
C PHE A 300 11.88 -5.24 0.73
N ALA A 301 12.33 -5.67 -0.45
CA ALA A 301 12.13 -4.90 -1.69
C ALA A 301 10.75 -5.17 -2.31
N LEU A 302 10.13 -4.10 -2.84
CA LEU A 302 8.90 -4.22 -3.64
C LEU A 302 9.20 -4.83 -5.03
N PRO A 303 8.33 -5.72 -5.54
CA PRO A 303 7.15 -6.28 -4.89
C PRO A 303 7.53 -7.25 -3.78
N GLN A 304 6.90 -7.10 -2.60
CA GLN A 304 7.04 -8.08 -1.54
C GLN A 304 6.22 -9.32 -1.87
N GLN A 305 6.79 -10.47 -1.57
CA GLN A 305 6.11 -11.75 -1.75
C GLN A 305 5.23 -12.09 -0.55
N PRO A 306 4.22 -12.93 -0.70
CA PRO A 306 3.33 -13.30 0.40
C PRO A 306 4.08 -13.80 1.62
N LEU A 307 3.53 -13.53 2.80
CA LEU A 307 4.05 -14.08 4.05
C LEU A 307 4.07 -15.61 3.99
N ASN A 308 5.04 -16.23 4.67
CA ASN A 308 5.15 -17.67 4.61
C ASN A 308 3.97 -18.35 5.34
N ARG A 309 3.31 -19.27 4.67
CA ARG A 309 2.13 -19.99 5.18
C ARG A 309 2.38 -20.74 6.50
N CYS A 310 3.62 -21.11 6.79
CA CYS A 310 3.99 -21.77 8.04
C CYS A 310 3.83 -20.86 9.26
N LEU A 311 3.80 -19.55 9.08
CA LEU A 311 3.63 -18.58 10.16
C LEU A 311 2.21 -18.58 10.73
N PHE A 312 1.22 -19.10 9.98
CA PHE A 312 -0.20 -19.03 10.30
C PHE A 312 -0.84 -20.43 10.38
N PRO A 313 -0.45 -21.25 11.37
CA PRO A 313 -0.95 -22.63 11.47
C PRO A 313 -2.47 -22.72 11.70
N GLY A 314 -3.07 -21.74 12.38
CA GLY A 314 -4.51 -21.67 12.63
C GLY A 314 -5.30 -21.17 11.43
N SER A 315 -4.97 -19.95 10.97
CA SER A 315 -5.71 -19.29 9.88
C SER A 315 -5.63 -20.02 8.55
N ARG A 316 -4.49 -20.65 8.25
CA ARG A 316 -4.30 -21.43 7.01
C ARG A 316 -5.24 -22.64 6.85
N ALA A 317 -5.92 -23.03 7.92
CA ALA A 317 -6.89 -24.12 7.86
C ALA A 317 -8.18 -23.70 7.15
N TYR A 318 -8.41 -22.40 7.01
CA TYR A 318 -9.58 -21.83 6.36
C TYR A 318 -9.27 -21.43 4.92
N ASN A 319 -10.18 -21.74 4.01
CA ASN A 319 -10.11 -21.32 2.61
C ASN A 319 -10.46 -19.83 2.39
N THR A 320 -10.93 -19.18 3.42
CA THR A 320 -11.21 -17.75 3.51
C THR A 320 -9.97 -16.91 3.84
N PHE A 321 -8.83 -17.55 4.15
CA PHE A 321 -7.58 -16.87 4.50
C PHE A 321 -6.61 -16.88 3.32
N ASN A 322 -6.24 -15.71 2.83
CA ASN A 322 -5.35 -15.50 1.70
C ASN A 322 -4.09 -14.73 2.12
N LEU A 323 -2.95 -15.20 1.63
CA LEU A 323 -1.65 -14.54 1.75
C LEU A 323 -1.34 -13.85 0.43
N CYS A 324 -1.19 -12.53 0.46
CA CYS A 324 -1.13 -11.69 -0.72
C CYS A 324 0.23 -11.03 -0.88
N THR A 325 0.54 -10.58 -2.10
CA THR A 325 1.74 -9.78 -2.39
C THR A 325 1.58 -8.33 -1.89
N ASN A 326 2.66 -7.55 -1.92
CA ASN A 326 2.61 -6.11 -1.80
C ASN A 326 3.38 -5.50 -2.99
N PRO A 327 2.72 -4.84 -3.94
CA PRO A 327 1.30 -4.49 -3.99
C PRO A 327 0.34 -5.68 -4.06
N HIS A 328 -0.91 -5.47 -3.62
CA HIS A 328 -2.00 -6.45 -3.70
C HIS A 328 -3.09 -5.93 -4.63
N CYS A 329 -3.44 -6.72 -5.64
CA CYS A 329 -4.49 -6.40 -6.59
C CYS A 329 -5.57 -7.49 -6.59
N PHE A 330 -6.83 -7.08 -6.45
CA PHE A 330 -7.96 -8.01 -6.44
C PHE A 330 -9.25 -7.36 -6.92
N GLU A 331 -10.24 -8.17 -7.21
CA GLU A 331 -11.58 -7.71 -7.60
C GLU A 331 -12.64 -8.31 -6.68
N LEU A 332 -13.57 -7.47 -6.20
CA LEU A 332 -14.75 -7.85 -5.43
C LEU A 332 -16.01 -7.33 -6.12
N ASP A 333 -16.92 -8.22 -6.48
CA ASP A 333 -18.21 -7.89 -7.14
C ASP A 333 -18.06 -6.89 -8.31
N GLY A 334 -16.93 -6.96 -9.07
CA GLY A 334 -16.64 -6.08 -10.19
C GLY A 334 -15.93 -4.77 -9.82
N VAL A 335 -15.66 -4.54 -8.54
CA VAL A 335 -14.83 -3.41 -8.08
C VAL A 335 -13.39 -3.89 -7.96
N ARG A 336 -12.47 -3.23 -8.68
CA ARG A 336 -11.05 -3.54 -8.64
C ARG A 336 -10.34 -2.71 -7.59
N PHE A 337 -9.51 -3.37 -6.79
CA PHE A 337 -8.69 -2.80 -5.74
C PHE A 337 -7.20 -2.96 -6.06
N LEU A 338 -6.43 -1.94 -5.73
CA LEU A 338 -4.98 -1.99 -5.75
C LEU A 338 -4.48 -1.33 -4.47
N GLY A 339 -3.87 -2.11 -3.60
CA GLY A 339 -3.36 -1.68 -2.31
C GLY A 339 -1.85 -1.78 -2.22
N THR A 340 -1.24 -0.88 -1.45
CA THR A 340 0.15 -0.96 -1.00
C THR A 340 0.21 -0.75 0.50
N SER A 341 1.26 -1.26 1.14
CA SER A 341 1.47 -1.05 2.59
C SER A 341 2.05 0.32 2.95
N GLY A 342 2.09 1.26 1.98
CA GLY A 342 2.57 2.63 2.19
C GLY A 342 4.07 2.84 1.98
N GLN A 343 4.88 1.80 1.84
CA GLN A 343 6.34 1.90 1.67
C GLN A 343 6.75 2.79 0.47
N ASN A 344 6.03 2.72 -0.62
CA ASN A 344 6.26 3.54 -1.81
C ASN A 344 6.01 5.03 -1.53
N ILE A 345 5.00 5.34 -0.74
CA ILE A 345 4.67 6.72 -0.33
C ILE A 345 5.70 7.23 0.67
N ASP A 346 6.08 6.41 1.65
CA ASP A 346 7.12 6.76 2.62
C ASP A 346 8.47 7.00 1.94
N ASP A 347 8.75 6.27 0.86
CA ASP A 347 9.97 6.51 0.08
C ASP A 347 9.88 7.83 -0.72
N LEU A 348 8.75 8.12 -1.34
CA LEU A 348 8.51 9.39 -2.04
C LEU A 348 8.66 10.61 -1.13
N LYS A 349 8.24 10.52 0.15
CA LYS A 349 8.42 11.57 1.16
C LYS A 349 9.88 11.93 1.43
N LYS A 350 10.81 10.99 1.24
CA LYS A 350 12.24 11.25 1.41
C LYS A 350 12.83 12.13 0.31
N TYR A 351 12.22 12.09 -0.88
CA TYR A 351 12.77 12.70 -2.09
C TYR A 351 11.91 13.82 -2.68
N SER A 352 10.72 14.07 -2.16
CA SER A 352 9.81 15.10 -2.65
C SER A 352 8.88 15.62 -1.56
N GLU A 353 8.17 16.71 -1.84
CA GLU A 353 7.21 17.35 -0.95
C GLU A 353 5.80 17.28 -1.52
N ALA A 354 4.82 17.06 -0.66
CA ALA A 354 3.40 17.15 -0.95
C ALA A 354 2.67 17.65 0.30
N ARG A 355 1.41 18.04 0.13
CA ARG A 355 0.56 18.51 1.24
C ARG A 355 0.20 17.38 2.20
N ASP A 356 -0.07 16.21 1.63
CA ASP A 356 -0.52 15.02 2.34
C ASP A 356 -0.18 13.74 1.55
N GLU A 357 -0.48 12.60 2.13
CA GLU A 357 -0.28 11.28 1.53
C GLU A 357 -1.11 11.08 0.27
N LEU A 358 -2.31 11.67 0.20
CA LEU A 358 -3.21 11.54 -0.95
C LEU A 358 -2.62 12.23 -2.18
N GLU A 359 -1.92 13.36 -2.01
CA GLU A 359 -1.22 14.02 -3.12
C GLU A 359 -0.08 13.15 -3.67
N PHE A 360 0.66 12.46 -2.81
CA PHE A 360 1.67 11.49 -3.28
C PHE A 360 1.03 10.35 -4.07
N MET A 361 -0.08 9.80 -3.58
CA MET A 361 -0.83 8.75 -4.29
C MET A 361 -1.35 9.26 -5.65
N GLU A 362 -1.90 10.47 -5.71
CA GLU A 362 -2.35 11.10 -6.95
C GLU A 362 -1.21 11.24 -7.97
N ARG A 363 -0.01 11.62 -7.52
CA ARG A 363 1.18 11.72 -8.39
C ARG A 363 1.58 10.37 -8.95
N THR A 364 1.57 9.28 -8.14
CA THR A 364 1.89 7.93 -8.63
C THR A 364 0.94 7.49 -9.74
N LEU A 365 -0.34 7.85 -9.64
CA LEU A 365 -1.33 7.58 -10.68
C LEU A 365 -1.09 8.41 -11.95
N LYS A 366 -0.77 9.71 -11.81
CA LYS A 366 -0.45 10.59 -12.94
C LYS A 366 0.81 10.17 -13.68
N TRP A 367 1.81 9.65 -12.95
CA TRP A 367 3.04 9.09 -13.52
C TRP A 367 2.87 7.65 -14.02
N ARG A 368 1.73 7.03 -13.74
CA ARG A 368 1.45 5.60 -14.00
C ARG A 368 2.53 4.68 -13.46
N HIS A 369 3.03 5.00 -12.28
CA HIS A 369 4.07 4.24 -11.60
C HIS A 369 3.88 4.28 -10.09
N LEU A 370 3.58 3.12 -9.49
CA LEU A 370 3.31 3.02 -8.04
C LEU A 370 4.51 3.39 -7.18
N ALA A 371 5.72 3.04 -7.63
CA ALA A 371 6.96 3.25 -6.89
C ALA A 371 8.09 3.70 -7.82
N PRO A 372 8.09 4.95 -8.33
CA PRO A 372 9.07 5.42 -9.32
C PRO A 372 10.51 5.38 -8.80
N THR A 373 10.72 5.49 -7.50
CA THR A 373 12.02 5.41 -6.83
C THR A 373 12.50 3.98 -6.59
N ALA A 374 11.63 2.98 -6.76
CA ALA A 374 11.99 1.57 -6.59
C ALA A 374 12.85 1.07 -7.76
N PRO A 375 13.71 0.06 -7.52
CA PRO A 375 14.52 -0.55 -8.55
C PRO A 375 13.70 -1.30 -9.61
N ASN A 376 12.54 -1.83 -9.25
CA ASN A 376 11.64 -2.55 -10.15
C ASN A 376 10.58 -1.66 -10.77
N THR A 377 10.05 -2.06 -11.92
CA THR A 377 8.95 -1.34 -12.57
C THR A 377 7.61 -1.83 -12.02
N LEU A 378 6.89 -0.97 -11.34
CA LEU A 378 5.54 -1.22 -10.82
C LEU A 378 4.58 -0.27 -11.52
N GLY A 379 4.02 -0.73 -12.65
CA GLY A 379 3.02 0.04 -13.42
C GLY A 379 1.74 0.24 -12.62
N SER A 380 1.04 1.32 -12.91
CA SER A 380 -0.28 1.61 -12.40
C SER A 380 -1.24 1.84 -13.58
N GLU A 381 -2.16 0.92 -13.78
CA GLU A 381 -3.24 1.03 -14.77
C GLU A 381 -4.48 1.67 -14.13
N GLY A 382 -4.30 2.82 -13.47
CA GLY A 382 -5.38 3.48 -12.73
C GLY A 382 -6.49 3.98 -13.64
N GLN A 383 -7.70 3.49 -13.41
CA GLN A 383 -8.95 4.04 -13.93
C GLN A 383 -9.55 5.02 -12.90
N LEU A 384 -10.86 5.28 -12.92
CA LEU A 384 -11.48 6.12 -11.89
C LEU A 384 -11.11 5.57 -10.51
N VAL A 385 -10.34 6.35 -9.76
CA VAL A 385 -9.71 5.86 -8.56
C VAL A 385 -10.25 6.63 -7.37
N ARG A 386 -10.79 5.90 -6.42
CA ARG A 386 -10.98 6.43 -5.09
C ARG A 386 -9.69 6.15 -4.30
N LEU A 387 -9.01 7.21 -3.90
CA LEU A 387 -7.82 7.10 -3.06
C LEU A 387 -8.24 6.96 -1.60
N ILE A 388 -7.72 5.93 -0.95
CA ILE A 388 -8.01 5.64 0.45
C ILE A 388 -6.67 5.52 1.18
N SER A 389 -6.43 6.43 2.13
CA SER A 389 -5.33 6.31 3.08
C SER A 389 -5.85 5.66 4.36
N VAL A 390 -5.27 4.53 4.74
CA VAL A 390 -5.65 3.79 5.96
C VAL A 390 -4.65 4.12 7.05
N PRO A 391 -5.08 4.70 8.19
CA PRO A 391 -4.18 5.06 9.28
C PRO A 391 -3.65 3.81 10.00
N LYS A 392 -2.53 3.96 10.72
CA LYS A 392 -2.01 2.89 11.58
C LYS A 392 -2.99 2.60 12.70
N PHE A 393 -3.47 1.37 12.75
CA PHE A 393 -4.46 0.93 13.74
C PHE A 393 -3.90 0.97 15.18
N CYS A 394 -2.65 0.57 15.38
CA CYS A 394 -2.02 0.58 16.72
C CYS A 394 -1.95 1.98 17.35
N ASP A 395 -1.87 3.03 16.52
CA ASP A 395 -1.77 4.42 16.99
C ASP A 395 -3.16 5.09 17.13
N THR A 396 -4.11 4.70 16.29
CA THR A 396 -5.40 5.41 16.15
C THR A 396 -6.62 4.61 16.59
N GLY A 397 -6.52 3.28 16.59
CA GLY A 397 -7.67 2.38 16.78
C GLY A 397 -8.71 2.48 15.64
N ILE A 398 -8.31 2.99 14.46
CA ILE A 398 -9.22 3.26 13.35
C ILE A 398 -9.05 2.22 12.23
N ALA A 399 -10.17 1.60 11.82
CA ALA A 399 -10.31 0.83 10.60
C ALA A 399 -11.14 1.61 9.57
N VAL A 400 -10.89 1.41 8.28
CA VAL A 400 -11.64 2.04 7.19
C VAL A 400 -12.59 1.02 6.56
N VAL A 401 -13.83 1.43 6.33
CA VAL A 401 -14.87 0.59 5.74
C VAL A 401 -15.34 1.21 4.43
N LEU A 402 -15.37 0.41 3.37
CA LEU A 402 -15.86 0.80 2.05
C LEU A 402 -17.12 0.02 1.69
N ASN A 403 -18.15 0.72 1.25
CA ASN A 403 -19.36 0.14 0.70
C ASN A 403 -19.17 -0.16 -0.80
N LEU A 404 -19.31 -1.41 -1.23
CA LEU A 404 -19.15 -1.84 -2.62
C LEU A 404 -20.25 -1.32 -3.56
N ARG A 405 -21.42 -0.92 -3.03
CA ARG A 405 -22.54 -0.43 -3.84
C ARG A 405 -22.32 1.00 -4.36
N ASN A 406 -21.83 1.90 -3.50
CA ASN A 406 -21.71 3.33 -3.81
C ASN A 406 -20.27 3.86 -3.66
N LEU A 407 -19.34 2.99 -3.25
CA LEU A 407 -17.94 3.31 -2.98
C LEU A 407 -17.74 4.38 -1.90
N GLU A 408 -18.71 4.59 -1.01
CA GLU A 408 -18.55 5.46 0.14
C GLU A 408 -17.69 4.82 1.20
N CYS A 409 -16.80 5.63 1.79
CA CYS A 409 -15.92 5.21 2.89
C CYS A 409 -16.37 5.88 4.19
N HIS A 410 -16.32 5.11 5.26
CA HIS A 410 -16.42 5.61 6.63
C HIS A 410 -15.38 4.94 7.52
N THR A 411 -15.20 5.46 8.72
CA THR A 411 -14.25 4.94 9.69
C THR A 411 -14.96 4.28 10.85
N LEU A 412 -14.42 3.15 11.30
CA LEU A 412 -14.76 2.54 12.59
C LEU A 412 -13.65 2.87 13.58
N SER A 413 -14.01 3.41 14.74
CA SER A 413 -13.06 3.77 15.78
C SER A 413 -13.27 2.90 17.02
N PHE A 414 -12.20 2.24 17.43
CA PHE A 414 -12.12 1.41 18.63
C PHE A 414 -11.25 2.07 19.71
N GLY A 415 -10.93 3.35 19.55
CA GLY A 415 -10.20 4.14 20.54
C GLY A 415 -11.02 4.30 21.81
N ALA A 416 -10.53 3.76 22.93
CA ALA A 416 -11.10 4.07 24.23
C ALA A 416 -10.80 5.54 24.58
N GLN A 417 -11.76 6.42 24.45
CA GLN A 417 -11.70 7.73 25.09
C GLN A 417 -11.92 7.51 26.58
N PHE A 418 -10.86 7.25 27.32
CA PHE A 418 -10.88 7.48 28.75
C PHE A 418 -10.88 9.00 28.95
N SER A 419 -12.06 9.59 29.14
CA SER A 419 -12.15 10.94 29.71
C SER A 419 -11.50 10.88 31.10
N PRO A 420 -10.55 11.78 31.40
CA PRO A 420 -9.89 11.81 32.69
C PRO A 420 -10.85 12.16 33.84
#